data_6f5ba055ea08fe683d1c367d66b89599
#
_entry.id   6f5ba055ea08fe683d1c367d66b89599
#
_cell.length_a   1.000
_cell.length_b   1.000
_cell.length_c   1.000
_cell.angle_alpha   90.00
_cell.angle_beta   90.00
_cell.angle_gamma   90.00
#
_symmetry.space_group_name_H-M   'P 1'
#
loop_
_entity.id
_entity.type
_entity.pdbx_description
1 polymer ?
#
loop_
_entity_poly.entity_id
_entity_poly.type
_entity_poly.pdbx_seq_one_letter_code
_entity_poly.pdbx_strand_id
1 'polypeptide(L)'
;MSLTKDNTYINCENRIFYLSDYVDNSSIGQLCWSLIFQLQEDDKKEAKEKDFQREPIKLYINSYGGSVYDMWALIDIIINSKTPIHTHCTGYAMSAAFKIFLAGHKRFCTKHATFMYHQMSYGKEGKYQDLVEDRVQTDYLQKIIEEYVIERTKLTQSDIDDIREKKKDFYIHPQDALKFGIVDEIIE
;
A
#
# COMPACT_ATOMS: atom_id res chain seq x y z
N MET A 1 13.49 10.94 17.42
CA MET A 1 12.55 9.83 17.12
C MET A 1 11.21 10.18 17.74
N SER A 2 10.24 10.57 16.94
CA SER A 2 8.88 10.86 17.45
C SER A 2 8.07 9.56 17.41
N LEU A 3 7.75 9.03 18.59
CA LEU A 3 6.78 7.96 18.75
C LEU A 3 5.40 8.62 18.71
N THR A 4 4.62 8.34 17.66
CA THR A 4 3.22 8.73 17.66
C THR A 4 2.39 7.74 18.47
N LYS A 5 1.23 8.15 19.00
CA LYS A 5 0.37 7.29 19.83
C LYS A 5 -0.19 6.05 19.09
N ASP A 6 -0.05 6.00 17.78
CA ASP A 6 -0.76 5.06 16.89
C ASP A 6 0.22 4.19 16.10
N ASN A 7 1.18 3.54 16.74
CA ASN A 7 2.09 2.53 16.15
C ASN A 7 2.69 2.84 14.76
N THR A 8 2.60 4.10 14.33
CA THR A 8 3.25 4.59 13.11
C THR A 8 4.55 5.27 13.49
N TYR A 9 5.66 4.69 13.05
CA TYR A 9 6.98 5.20 13.36
C TYR A 9 7.53 5.96 12.16
N ILE A 10 7.97 7.19 12.39
CA ILE A 10 8.48 8.09 11.35
C ILE A 10 9.84 8.62 11.80
N ASN A 11 10.85 8.40 10.96
CA ASN A 11 12.19 8.97 11.11
C ASN A 11 12.58 9.68 9.82
N CYS A 12 12.23 10.95 9.71
CA CYS A 12 12.50 11.76 8.53
C CYS A 12 14.01 11.93 8.25
N GLU A 13 14.86 12.01 9.27
CA GLU A 13 16.32 12.14 9.11
C GLU A 13 16.90 10.93 8.37
N ASN A 14 16.48 9.72 8.72
CA ASN A 14 16.90 8.48 8.09
C ASN A 14 15.98 8.03 6.95
N ARG A 15 14.95 8.82 6.62
CA ARG A 15 13.99 8.55 5.54
C ARG A 15 13.28 7.20 5.71
N ILE A 16 12.96 6.84 6.96
CA ILE A 16 12.32 5.57 7.34
C ILE A 16 10.93 5.85 7.89
N PHE A 17 9.94 5.17 7.31
CA PHE A 17 8.54 5.21 7.69
C PHE A 17 8.07 3.78 7.95
N TYR A 18 7.19 3.58 8.91
CA TYR A 18 6.70 2.25 9.27
C TYR A 18 5.20 2.25 9.53
N LEU A 19 4.48 1.47 8.74
CA LEU A 19 3.07 1.17 8.91
C LEU A 19 2.94 -0.20 9.62
N SER A 20 2.62 -0.18 10.92
CA SER A 20 2.48 -1.39 11.74
C SER A 20 1.10 -1.50 12.41
N ASP A 21 0.10 -0.81 11.86
CA ASP A 21 -1.25 -0.78 12.39
C ASP A 21 -2.28 -1.02 11.28
N TYR A 22 -3.56 -0.95 11.61
CA TYR A 22 -4.62 -0.93 10.62
C TYR A 22 -4.48 0.27 9.69
N VAL A 23 -4.91 0.06 8.44
CA VAL A 23 -5.05 1.12 7.44
C VAL A 23 -6.33 1.90 7.76
N ASP A 24 -6.18 3.04 8.40
CA ASP A 24 -7.27 3.94 8.78
C ASP A 24 -6.86 5.41 8.69
N ASN A 25 -7.78 6.31 8.97
CA ASN A 25 -7.53 7.74 8.91
C ASN A 25 -6.38 8.20 9.84
N SER A 26 -6.24 7.59 11.01
CA SER A 26 -5.20 7.98 11.98
C SER A 26 -3.82 7.58 11.48
N SER A 27 -3.63 6.29 11.19
CA SER A 27 -2.33 5.73 10.76
C SER A 27 -1.87 6.30 9.42
N ILE A 28 -2.79 6.34 8.44
CA ILE A 28 -2.49 6.81 7.09
C ILE A 28 -2.37 8.33 7.03
N GLY A 29 -3.20 9.06 7.77
CA GLY A 29 -3.13 10.53 7.80
C GLY A 29 -1.76 11.03 8.26
N GLN A 30 -1.18 10.40 9.29
CA GLN A 30 0.17 10.75 9.76
C GLN A 30 1.26 10.39 8.74
N LEU A 31 1.16 9.22 8.11
CA LEU A 31 2.10 8.81 7.06
C LEU A 31 2.03 9.75 5.85
N CYS A 32 0.83 10.03 5.36
CA CYS A 32 0.62 10.95 4.24
C CYS A 32 1.21 12.33 4.52
N TRP A 33 0.88 12.91 5.69
CA TRP A 33 1.40 14.22 6.09
C TRP A 33 2.94 14.23 6.11
N SER A 34 3.53 13.24 6.74
CA SER A 34 5.00 13.17 6.89
C SER A 34 5.71 12.89 5.57
N LEU A 35 5.11 12.08 4.69
CA LEU A 35 5.63 11.87 3.33
C LEU A 35 5.53 13.17 2.51
N ILE A 36 4.39 13.84 2.50
CA ILE A 36 4.23 15.13 1.79
C ILE A 36 5.28 16.13 2.26
N PHE A 37 5.50 16.24 3.58
CA PHE A 37 6.53 17.12 4.14
C PHE A 37 7.93 16.73 3.63
N GLN A 38 8.29 15.45 3.66
CA GLN A 38 9.58 14.96 3.19
C GLN A 38 9.79 15.22 1.69
N LEU A 39 8.74 15.02 0.89
CA LEU A 39 8.78 15.28 -0.56
C LEU A 39 8.97 16.77 -0.87
N GLN A 40 8.30 17.65 -0.11
CA GLN A 40 8.48 19.10 -0.23
C GLN A 40 9.90 19.55 0.15
N GLU A 41 10.51 18.93 1.15
CA GLU A 41 11.91 19.22 1.50
C GLU A 41 12.87 18.78 0.38
N ASP A 42 12.62 17.65 -0.26
CA ASP A 42 13.39 17.21 -1.44
C ASP A 42 13.21 18.18 -2.62
N ASP A 43 11.99 18.65 -2.89
CA ASP A 43 11.72 19.66 -3.94
C ASP A 43 12.48 20.96 -3.68
N LYS A 44 12.51 21.42 -2.41
CA LYS A 44 13.26 22.62 -2.03
C LYS A 44 14.77 22.46 -2.20
N LYS A 45 15.31 21.28 -1.88
CA LYS A 45 16.74 20.96 -2.07
C LYS A 45 17.09 20.91 -3.55
N GLU A 46 16.31 20.16 -4.34
CA GLU A 46 16.51 20.05 -5.80
C GLU A 46 16.50 21.42 -6.50
N ALA A 47 15.64 22.34 -6.03
CA ALA A 47 15.57 23.71 -6.56
C ALA A 47 16.80 24.58 -6.21
N LYS A 48 17.53 24.24 -5.15
CA LYS A 48 18.68 25.04 -4.66
C LYS A 48 20.03 24.42 -5.01
N GLU A 49 20.11 23.11 -5.09
CA GLU A 49 21.34 22.35 -5.23
C GLU A 49 21.38 21.66 -6.59
N LYS A 50 22.27 22.10 -7.47
CA LYS A 50 22.33 21.64 -8.88
C LYS A 50 22.58 20.14 -9.02
N ASP A 51 23.32 19.55 -8.08
CA ASP A 51 23.74 18.13 -8.12
C ASP A 51 22.96 17.28 -7.08
N PHE A 52 21.86 17.79 -6.56
CA PHE A 52 21.03 17.05 -5.60
C PHE A 52 20.48 15.75 -6.20
N GLN A 53 20.69 14.65 -5.49
CA GLN A 53 20.12 13.35 -5.83
C GLN A 53 19.04 12.97 -4.80
N ARG A 54 17.87 12.56 -5.28
CA ARG A 54 16.77 12.15 -4.43
C ARG A 54 17.03 10.75 -3.86
N GLU A 55 17.46 10.70 -2.61
CA GLU A 55 17.62 9.43 -1.89
C GLU A 55 16.26 8.75 -1.67
N PRO A 56 16.16 7.41 -1.82
CA PRO A 56 14.91 6.70 -1.61
C PRO A 56 14.39 6.83 -0.18
N ILE A 57 13.08 6.93 -0.05
CA ILE A 57 12.35 6.76 1.21
C ILE A 57 12.04 5.27 1.39
N LYS A 58 12.25 4.72 2.60
CA LYS A 58 11.92 3.34 2.94
C LYS A 58 10.61 3.30 3.74
N LEU A 59 9.58 2.72 3.16
CA LEU A 59 8.30 2.46 3.83
C LEU A 59 8.20 0.98 4.21
N TYR A 60 8.38 0.70 5.48
CA TYR A 60 8.17 -0.64 6.03
C TYR A 60 6.69 -0.88 6.32
N ILE A 61 6.22 -2.08 6.02
CA ILE A 61 4.80 -2.45 6.15
C ILE A 61 4.70 -3.78 6.90
N ASN A 62 3.88 -3.78 7.94
CA ASN A 62 3.50 -4.94 8.74
C ASN A 62 2.05 -4.75 9.21
N SER A 63 1.07 -4.91 8.31
CA SER A 63 -0.32 -4.53 8.54
C SER A 63 -1.30 -5.51 7.91
N TYR A 64 -2.41 -5.75 8.61
CA TYR A 64 -3.55 -6.54 8.11
C TYR A 64 -4.41 -5.81 7.07
N GLY A 65 -4.21 -4.50 6.91
CA GLY A 65 -5.01 -3.69 6.00
C GLY A 65 -6.10 -2.90 6.73
N GLY A 66 -7.17 -2.54 6.03
CA GLY A 66 -8.28 -1.73 6.56
C GLY A 66 -9.01 -0.92 5.50
N SER A 67 -9.18 0.37 5.72
CA SER A 67 -9.97 1.28 4.91
C SER A 67 -9.45 1.42 3.47
N VAL A 68 -10.35 1.24 2.51
CA VAL A 68 -10.06 1.39 1.07
C VAL A 68 -9.77 2.85 0.71
N TYR A 69 -10.47 3.80 1.29
CA TYR A 69 -10.27 5.22 0.98
C TYR A 69 -8.92 5.73 1.51
N ASP A 70 -8.57 5.37 2.74
CA ASP A 70 -7.28 5.75 3.32
C ASP A 70 -6.11 5.07 2.58
N MET A 71 -6.31 3.82 2.16
CA MET A 71 -5.37 3.11 1.30
C MET A 71 -5.03 3.90 0.02
N TRP A 72 -6.06 4.38 -0.71
CA TRP A 72 -5.87 5.14 -1.94
C TRP A 72 -5.12 6.44 -1.71
N ALA A 73 -5.41 7.15 -0.61
CA ALA A 73 -4.72 8.40 -0.26
C ALA A 73 -3.19 8.20 -0.18
N LEU A 74 -2.74 7.10 0.41
CA LEU A 74 -1.31 6.79 0.52
C LEU A 74 -0.73 6.27 -0.81
N ILE A 75 -1.46 5.41 -1.53
CA ILE A 75 -1.05 4.88 -2.84
C ILE A 75 -0.77 6.04 -3.81
N ASP A 76 -1.68 7.00 -3.91
CA ASP A 76 -1.54 8.12 -4.85
C ASP A 76 -0.33 9.01 -4.52
N ILE A 77 -0.03 9.22 -3.25
CA ILE A 77 1.20 9.93 -2.84
C ILE A 77 2.44 9.17 -3.27
N ILE A 78 2.47 7.85 -3.08
CA ILE A 78 3.61 7.03 -3.45
C ILE A 78 3.82 7.04 -4.96
N ILE A 79 2.79 6.74 -5.74
CA ILE A 79 2.90 6.60 -7.20
C ILE A 79 3.30 7.91 -7.88
N ASN A 80 2.75 9.05 -7.40
CA ASN A 80 3.01 10.37 -7.99
C ASN A 80 4.27 11.04 -7.46
N SER A 81 5.01 10.38 -6.56
CA SER A 81 6.24 10.93 -5.99
C SER A 81 7.40 10.92 -6.99
N LYS A 82 8.08 12.07 -7.14
CA LYS A 82 9.38 12.14 -7.84
C LYS A 82 10.50 11.45 -7.05
N THR A 83 10.41 11.49 -5.72
CA THR A 83 11.35 10.81 -4.84
C THR A 83 11.03 9.32 -4.81
N PRO A 84 11.97 8.41 -5.09
CA PRO A 84 11.69 6.99 -5.01
C PRO A 84 11.21 6.58 -3.61
N ILE A 85 10.09 5.88 -3.51
CA ILE A 85 9.60 5.30 -2.27
C ILE A 85 9.66 3.78 -2.43
N HIS A 86 10.49 3.14 -1.62
CA HIS A 86 10.67 1.69 -1.61
C HIS A 86 9.85 1.08 -0.49
N THR A 87 9.01 0.09 -0.82
CA THR A 87 8.20 -0.63 0.17
C THR A 87 8.90 -1.90 0.63
N HIS A 88 8.87 -2.15 1.94
CA HIS A 88 9.51 -3.28 2.58
C HIS A 88 8.50 -4.04 3.44
N CYS A 89 8.21 -5.29 3.13
CA CYS A 89 7.40 -6.17 3.97
C CYS A 89 8.29 -7.04 4.85
N THR A 90 8.22 -6.85 6.18
CA THR A 90 9.05 -7.57 7.16
C THR A 90 8.29 -8.61 7.99
N GLY A 91 7.00 -8.73 7.80
CA GLY A 91 6.13 -9.70 8.44
C GLY A 91 4.96 -10.03 7.54
N TYR A 92 4.00 -9.12 7.46
CA TYR A 92 2.85 -9.33 6.59
C TYR A 92 2.35 -8.00 5.98
N ALA A 93 1.81 -8.11 4.77
CA ALA A 93 1.08 -7.03 4.11
C ALA A 93 -0.19 -7.64 3.50
N MET A 94 -1.33 -7.37 4.11
CA MET A 94 -2.59 -8.03 3.76
C MET A 94 -3.66 -7.01 3.36
N SER A 95 -4.61 -7.43 2.51
CA SER A 95 -5.77 -6.61 2.13
C SER A 95 -5.38 -5.22 1.62
N ALA A 96 -5.81 -4.13 2.24
CA ALA A 96 -5.44 -2.76 1.88
C ALA A 96 -3.91 -2.53 1.97
N ALA A 97 -3.24 -3.08 2.99
CA ALA A 97 -1.79 -2.95 3.13
C ALA A 97 -1.00 -3.66 2.02
N PHE A 98 -1.54 -4.76 1.46
CA PHE A 98 -0.99 -5.41 0.28
C PHE A 98 -1.00 -4.46 -0.94
N LYS A 99 -2.09 -3.73 -1.16
CA LYS A 99 -2.20 -2.76 -2.24
C LYS A 99 -1.26 -1.56 -2.03
N ILE A 100 -1.12 -1.08 -0.79
CA ILE A 100 -0.12 -0.05 -0.45
C ILE A 100 1.31 -0.56 -0.75
N PHE A 101 1.61 -1.81 -0.40
CA PHE A 101 2.90 -2.41 -0.69
C PHE A 101 3.21 -2.42 -2.20
N LEU A 102 2.22 -2.72 -3.04
CA LEU A 102 2.36 -2.71 -4.49
C LEU A 102 2.68 -1.32 -5.08
N ALA A 103 2.36 -0.24 -4.37
CA ALA A 103 2.62 1.13 -4.84
C ALA A 103 4.12 1.48 -4.90
N GLY A 104 4.97 0.77 -4.15
CA GLY A 104 6.40 1.03 -4.11
C GLY A 104 7.09 1.03 -5.48
N HIS A 105 8.03 1.97 -5.68
CA HIS A 105 8.88 2.04 -6.87
C HIS A 105 9.86 0.85 -6.96
N LYS A 106 10.29 0.36 -5.79
CA LYS A 106 10.88 -0.96 -5.58
C LYS A 106 10.23 -1.62 -4.37
N ARG A 107 10.09 -2.93 -4.41
CA ARG A 107 9.33 -3.71 -3.44
C ARG A 107 10.19 -4.86 -2.91
N PHE A 108 10.45 -4.82 -1.61
CA PHE A 108 11.32 -5.77 -0.92
C PHE A 108 10.53 -6.56 0.11
N CYS A 109 10.84 -7.82 0.31
CA CYS A 109 10.32 -8.57 1.44
C CYS A 109 11.41 -9.44 2.09
N THR A 110 11.20 -9.79 3.36
CA THR A 110 12.03 -10.78 4.04
C THR A 110 11.55 -12.22 3.72
N LYS A 111 12.40 -13.20 3.99
CA LYS A 111 12.13 -14.62 3.70
C LYS A 111 10.89 -15.21 4.41
N HIS A 112 10.39 -14.57 5.46
CA HIS A 112 9.23 -15.02 6.21
C HIS A 112 8.00 -14.12 6.02
N ALA A 113 8.06 -13.19 5.07
CA ALA A 113 6.94 -12.30 4.79
C ALA A 113 5.74 -13.09 4.24
N THR A 114 4.56 -12.58 4.51
CA THR A 114 3.31 -13.14 4.00
C THR A 114 2.46 -12.02 3.40
N PHE A 115 1.99 -12.23 2.20
CA PHE A 115 1.05 -11.34 1.54
C PHE A 115 -0.32 -11.99 1.49
N MET A 116 -1.39 -11.17 1.46
CA MET A 116 -2.73 -11.70 1.24
C MET A 116 -3.55 -10.73 0.40
N TYR A 117 -4.11 -11.25 -0.67
CA TYR A 117 -5.08 -10.58 -1.52
C TYR A 117 -6.46 -11.24 -1.35
N HIS A 118 -7.49 -10.43 -1.25
CA HIS A 118 -8.88 -10.83 -1.29
C HIS A 118 -9.74 -9.73 -1.91
N GLN A 119 -10.96 -10.10 -2.35
CA GLN A 119 -11.98 -9.13 -2.74
C GLN A 119 -12.31 -8.19 -1.57
N MET A 120 -12.85 -7.01 -1.89
CA MET A 120 -13.25 -6.07 -0.86
C MET A 120 -14.32 -6.68 0.07
N SER A 121 -14.10 -6.56 1.38
CA SER A 121 -15.08 -6.91 2.40
C SER A 121 -15.87 -5.67 2.80
N TYR A 122 -17.19 -5.79 2.80
CA TYR A 122 -18.08 -4.65 2.96
C TYR A 122 -19.37 -5.05 3.67
N GLY A 123 -19.89 -4.15 4.50
CA GLY A 123 -21.19 -4.31 5.16
C GLY A 123 -21.86 -2.96 5.36
N LYS A 124 -23.14 -2.84 5.04
CA LYS A 124 -23.94 -1.64 5.24
C LYS A 124 -25.39 -2.00 5.54
N GLU A 125 -26.00 -1.26 6.46
CA GLU A 125 -27.42 -1.24 6.71
C GLU A 125 -28.02 0.09 6.28
N GLY A 126 -29.23 0.09 5.74
CA GLY A 126 -29.91 1.29 5.29
C GLY A 126 -31.24 1.00 4.59
N LYS A 127 -31.88 2.04 4.07
CA LYS A 127 -33.05 1.88 3.22
C LYS A 127 -32.66 1.29 1.87
N TYR A 128 -33.63 0.69 1.19
CA TYR A 128 -33.39 0.03 -0.11
C TYR A 128 -32.58 0.88 -1.08
N GLN A 129 -32.96 2.16 -1.28
CA GLN A 129 -32.28 3.04 -2.22
C GLN A 129 -30.85 3.36 -1.78
N ASP A 130 -30.62 3.53 -0.48
CA ASP A 130 -29.27 3.77 0.07
C ASP A 130 -28.32 2.59 -0.22
N LEU A 131 -28.87 1.36 -0.15
CA LEU A 131 -28.10 0.13 -0.46
C LEU A 131 -27.81 -0.01 -1.97
N VAL A 132 -28.76 0.40 -2.83
CA VAL A 132 -28.57 0.41 -4.30
C VAL A 132 -27.45 1.38 -4.70
N GLU A 133 -27.49 2.61 -4.19
CA GLU A 133 -26.46 3.62 -4.47
C GLU A 133 -25.09 3.20 -3.95
N ASP A 134 -25.05 2.66 -2.76
CA ASP A 134 -23.82 2.17 -2.16
C ASP A 134 -23.23 0.96 -2.92
N ARG A 135 -24.10 0.11 -3.47
CA ARG A 135 -23.65 -1.00 -4.34
C ARG A 135 -22.90 -0.49 -5.56
N VAL A 136 -23.37 0.58 -6.21
CA VAL A 136 -22.71 1.18 -7.38
C VAL A 136 -21.30 1.65 -7.01
N GLN A 137 -21.14 2.33 -5.86
CA GLN A 137 -19.84 2.78 -5.39
C GLN A 137 -18.91 1.60 -5.04
N THR A 138 -19.46 0.56 -4.42
CA THR A 138 -18.71 -0.64 -4.04
C THR A 138 -18.20 -1.39 -5.27
N ASP A 139 -19.05 -1.57 -6.29
CA ASP A 139 -18.69 -2.21 -7.55
C ASP A 139 -17.60 -1.41 -8.29
N TYR A 140 -17.67 -0.07 -8.27
CA TYR A 140 -16.63 0.80 -8.81
C TYR A 140 -15.29 0.63 -8.07
N LEU A 141 -15.31 0.65 -6.73
CA LEU A 141 -14.10 0.49 -5.93
C LEU A 141 -13.45 -0.89 -6.13
N GLN A 142 -14.26 -1.95 -6.19
CA GLN A 142 -13.76 -3.30 -6.48
C GLN A 142 -13.07 -3.35 -7.84
N LYS A 143 -13.69 -2.76 -8.86
CA LYS A 143 -13.14 -2.72 -10.22
C LYS A 143 -11.76 -2.02 -10.25
N ILE A 144 -11.63 -0.81 -9.70
CA ILE A 144 -10.36 -0.08 -9.73
C ILE A 144 -9.27 -0.76 -8.91
N ILE A 145 -9.63 -1.49 -7.84
CA ILE A 145 -8.69 -2.32 -7.07
C ILE A 145 -8.17 -3.48 -7.92
N GLU A 146 -9.04 -4.18 -8.64
CA GLU A 146 -8.65 -5.28 -9.52
C GLU A 146 -7.72 -4.80 -10.65
N GLU A 147 -8.10 -3.72 -11.34
CA GLU A 147 -7.29 -3.08 -12.38
C GLU A 147 -5.90 -2.69 -11.86
N TYR A 148 -5.83 -2.07 -10.68
CA TYR A 148 -4.58 -1.69 -10.04
C TYR A 148 -3.69 -2.90 -9.71
N VAL A 149 -4.25 -3.98 -9.17
CA VAL A 149 -3.48 -5.19 -8.84
C VAL A 149 -2.93 -5.85 -10.11
N ILE A 150 -3.71 -5.92 -11.17
CA ILE A 150 -3.28 -6.45 -12.48
C ILE A 150 -2.16 -5.59 -13.07
N GLU A 151 -2.30 -4.26 -13.02
CA GLU A 151 -1.28 -3.33 -13.52
C GLU A 151 0.06 -3.47 -12.77
N ARG A 152 0.00 -3.69 -11.46
CA ARG A 152 1.18 -3.70 -10.58
C ARG A 152 1.83 -5.08 -10.39
N THR A 153 1.23 -6.14 -10.95
CA THR A 153 1.69 -7.53 -10.78
C THR A 153 1.66 -8.28 -12.12
N LYS A 154 1.98 -9.56 -12.09
CA LYS A 154 1.80 -10.49 -13.22
C LYS A 154 0.52 -11.33 -13.07
N LEU A 155 -0.33 -11.03 -12.10
CA LEU A 155 -1.64 -11.67 -11.97
C LEU A 155 -2.53 -11.25 -13.13
N THR A 156 -3.25 -12.21 -13.70
CA THR A 156 -4.18 -11.98 -14.81
C THR A 156 -5.59 -11.72 -14.30
N GLN A 157 -6.46 -11.19 -15.18
CA GLN A 157 -7.89 -11.06 -14.86
C GLN A 157 -8.50 -12.41 -14.44
N SER A 158 -8.10 -13.49 -15.12
CA SER A 158 -8.57 -14.85 -14.78
C SER A 158 -8.18 -15.29 -13.37
N ASP A 159 -6.96 -14.90 -12.89
CA ASP A 159 -6.54 -15.18 -11.53
C ASP A 159 -7.38 -14.41 -10.51
N ILE A 160 -7.65 -13.15 -10.79
CA ILE A 160 -8.48 -12.27 -9.95
C ILE A 160 -9.92 -12.77 -9.89
N ASP A 161 -10.49 -13.16 -11.04
CA ASP A 161 -11.85 -13.71 -11.11
C ASP A 161 -11.97 -15.02 -10.30
N ASP A 162 -10.98 -15.92 -10.40
CA ASP A 162 -10.95 -17.18 -9.63
C ASP A 162 -10.90 -16.91 -8.12
N ILE A 163 -10.09 -15.94 -7.68
CA ILE A 163 -10.01 -15.54 -6.27
C ILE A 163 -11.35 -14.96 -5.79
N ARG A 164 -11.96 -14.08 -6.58
CA ARG A 164 -13.23 -13.43 -6.26
C ARG A 164 -14.39 -14.43 -6.19
N GLU A 165 -14.55 -15.27 -7.22
CA GLU A 165 -15.67 -16.22 -7.31
C GLU A 165 -15.61 -17.29 -6.22
N LYS A 166 -14.41 -17.74 -5.88
CA LYS A 166 -14.20 -18.72 -4.82
C LYS A 166 -14.17 -18.11 -3.41
N LYS A 167 -14.30 -16.77 -3.29
CA LYS A 167 -14.25 -16.03 -2.01
C LYS A 167 -13.01 -16.39 -1.18
N LYS A 168 -11.86 -16.49 -1.84
CA LYS A 168 -10.62 -16.91 -1.20
C LYS A 168 -9.88 -15.73 -0.57
N ASP A 169 -9.27 -16.01 0.58
CA ASP A 169 -8.11 -15.29 1.03
C ASP A 169 -6.89 -15.91 0.35
N PHE A 170 -6.35 -15.21 -0.64
CA PHE A 170 -5.21 -15.69 -1.42
C PHE A 170 -3.91 -15.31 -0.73
N TYR A 171 -3.35 -16.26 0.03
CA TYR A 171 -2.06 -16.09 0.71
C TYR A 171 -0.92 -16.36 -0.25
N ILE A 172 0.09 -15.49 -0.22
CA ILE A 172 1.23 -15.52 -1.13
C ILE A 172 2.52 -15.43 -0.30
N HIS A 173 3.40 -16.38 -0.49
CA HIS A 173 4.70 -16.44 0.17
C HIS A 173 5.80 -15.83 -0.72
N PRO A 174 7.00 -15.51 -0.18
CA PRO A 174 8.00 -14.69 -0.89
C PRO A 174 8.39 -15.21 -2.27
N GLN A 175 8.55 -16.52 -2.45
CA GLN A 175 8.94 -17.10 -3.75
C GLN A 175 7.83 -16.94 -4.81
N ASP A 176 6.58 -17.12 -4.42
CA ASP A 176 5.45 -16.89 -5.31
C ASP A 176 5.24 -15.38 -5.54
N ALA A 177 5.48 -14.56 -4.51
CA ALA A 177 5.42 -13.11 -4.64
C ALA A 177 6.44 -12.58 -5.67
N LEU A 178 7.66 -13.13 -5.69
CA LEU A 178 8.66 -12.81 -6.71
C LEU A 178 8.21 -13.27 -8.10
N LYS A 179 7.67 -14.50 -8.21
CA LYS A 179 7.15 -15.06 -9.47
C LYS A 179 5.99 -14.24 -10.03
N PHE A 180 5.06 -13.83 -9.17
CA PHE A 180 3.91 -13.00 -9.58
C PHE A 180 4.25 -11.52 -9.75
N GLY A 181 5.51 -11.12 -9.59
CA GLY A 181 5.92 -9.73 -9.72
C GLY A 181 5.33 -8.81 -8.64
N ILE A 182 4.95 -9.36 -7.51
CA ILE A 182 4.52 -8.62 -6.31
C ILE A 182 5.74 -8.01 -5.63
N VAL A 183 6.83 -8.75 -5.59
CA VAL A 183 8.12 -8.38 -4.98
C VAL A 183 9.18 -8.33 -6.06
N ASP A 184 10.09 -7.36 -5.97
CA ASP A 184 11.24 -7.25 -6.86
C ASP A 184 12.46 -7.98 -6.30
N GLU A 185 12.58 -8.06 -4.95
CA GLU A 185 13.73 -8.69 -4.28
C GLU A 185 13.35 -9.25 -2.90
N ILE A 186 13.85 -10.45 -2.59
CA ILE A 186 13.76 -11.05 -1.25
C ILE A 186 15.08 -10.77 -0.54
N ILE A 187 15.01 -10.05 0.58
CA ILE A 187 16.16 -9.68 1.42
C ILE A 187 16.30 -10.65 2.60
N GLU A 188 17.56 -10.89 3.01
CA GLU A 188 17.90 -11.74 4.16
C GLU A 188 17.69 -11.03 5.51
#